data_cf25e9fdbb112097a2dc67b7e420e0a3
#
_entry.id   cf25e9fdbb112097a2dc67b7e420e0a3
#
_cell.length_a   1.000
_cell.length_b   1.000
_cell.length_c   1.000
_cell.angle_alpha   90.00
_cell.angle_beta   90.00
_cell.angle_gamma   90.00
#
_symmetry.space_group_name_H-M   'P 1'
#
loop_
_entity.id
_entity.type
_entity.pdbx_description
1 polymer ?
#
loop_
_entity_poly.entity_id
_entity_poly.type
_entity_poly.pdbx_seq_one_letter_code
_entity_poly.pdbx_strand_id
1 'polypeptide(L)'
;MCRNIKTLFNFEPPATSDEVQASALQFVRKLSGMNKPSKVNEEAFNLAVERVAAAAQEMLNTLVTTSPPRDRETEAQRAREISAARSGVSGKAA
;
A
#
# COMPACT_ATOMS: atom_id res chain seq x y z
N MET A 1 -4.37 -9.01 -7.50
CA MET A 1 -3.59 -8.23 -6.54
C MET A 1 -4.22 -6.86 -6.31
N CYS A 2 -4.16 -6.38 -5.11
CA CYS A 2 -4.75 -5.08 -4.76
C CYS A 2 -3.84 -3.94 -5.25
N ARG A 3 -4.39 -3.06 -6.11
CA ARG A 3 -3.63 -1.93 -6.68
C ARG A 3 -3.34 -0.84 -5.66
N ASN A 4 -4.11 -0.81 -4.57
CA ASN A 4 -3.98 0.24 -3.56
C ASN A 4 -2.92 -0.08 -2.50
N ILE A 5 -2.42 -1.29 -2.50
CA ILE A 5 -1.37 -1.70 -1.58
C ILE A 5 -0.07 -1.79 -2.36
N LYS A 6 0.86 -0.94 -2.02
CA LYS A 6 2.15 -0.86 -2.70
C LYS A 6 3.28 -1.28 -1.79
N THR A 7 4.41 -1.59 -2.39
CA THR A 7 5.64 -1.87 -1.64
C THR A 7 6.03 -0.67 -0.82
N LEU A 8 6.32 -0.88 0.45
CA LEU A 8 6.74 0.18 1.37
C LEU A 8 8.14 -0.04 1.92
N PHE A 9 8.70 -1.22 1.69
CA PHE A 9 10.01 -1.57 2.25
C PHE A 9 11.15 -0.96 1.44
N ASN A 10 12.17 -0.50 2.16
CA ASN A 10 13.44 -0.06 1.59
C ASN A 10 13.32 1.15 0.68
N PHE A 11 12.60 2.16 1.15
CA PHE A 11 12.49 3.44 0.46
C PHE A 11 13.20 4.55 1.24
N GLU A 12 13.67 5.54 0.52
CA GLU A 12 14.25 6.75 1.09
C GLU A 12 13.50 7.96 0.51
N PRO A 13 12.83 8.77 1.31
CA PRO A 13 12.64 8.59 2.76
C PRO A 13 11.78 7.39 3.11
N PRO A 14 11.89 6.86 4.34
CA PRO A 14 11.14 5.66 4.73
C PRO A 14 9.63 5.87 4.70
N ALA A 15 8.90 4.77 4.57
CA ALA A 15 7.45 4.81 4.65
C ALA A 15 6.99 5.33 6.01
N THR A 16 5.95 6.14 6.01
CA THR A 16 5.37 6.68 7.23
C THR A 16 4.38 5.70 7.84
N SER A 17 4.08 5.89 9.12
CA SER A 17 3.05 5.10 9.79
C SER A 17 1.67 5.29 9.13
N ASP A 18 1.42 6.47 8.59
CA ASP A 18 0.17 6.73 7.86
C ASP A 18 0.05 5.89 6.60
N GLU A 19 1.16 5.68 5.90
CA GLU A 19 1.18 4.81 4.73
C GLU A 19 0.91 3.35 5.10
N VAL A 20 1.48 2.88 6.20
CA VAL A 20 1.24 1.54 6.72
C VAL A 20 -0.22 1.38 7.12
N GLN A 21 -0.77 2.38 7.81
CA GLN A 21 -2.15 2.40 8.25
C GLN A 21 -3.11 2.36 7.04
N ALA A 22 -2.83 3.14 6.01
CA ALA A 22 -3.64 3.18 4.80
C ALA A 22 -3.65 1.82 4.10
N SER A 23 -2.50 1.15 4.03
CA SER A 23 -2.40 -0.19 3.45
C SER A 23 -3.19 -1.22 4.26
N ALA A 24 -3.10 -1.14 5.58
CA ALA A 24 -3.84 -2.03 6.48
C ALA A 24 -5.35 -1.85 6.29
N LEU A 25 -5.80 -0.62 6.16
CA LEU A 25 -7.21 -0.32 5.93
C LEU A 25 -7.69 -0.93 4.62
N GLN A 26 -6.93 -0.80 3.55
CA GLN A 26 -7.30 -1.39 2.26
C GLN A 26 -7.36 -2.91 2.33
N PHE A 27 -6.42 -3.53 3.03
CA PHE A 27 -6.41 -4.96 3.22
C PHE A 27 -7.69 -5.43 3.93
N VAL A 28 -8.05 -4.78 5.02
CA VAL A 28 -9.26 -5.12 5.80
C VAL A 28 -10.52 -4.89 4.98
N ARG A 29 -10.57 -3.81 4.21
CA ARG A 29 -11.70 -3.54 3.30
C ARG A 29 -11.87 -4.66 2.28
N LYS A 30 -10.76 -5.12 1.71
CA LYS A 30 -10.78 -6.19 0.72
C LYS A 30 -11.26 -7.50 1.33
N LEU A 31 -10.73 -7.87 2.49
CA LEU A 31 -11.10 -9.11 3.15
C LEU A 31 -12.55 -9.12 3.61
N SER A 32 -12.99 -8.02 4.19
CA SER A 32 -14.34 -7.94 4.75
C SER A 32 -15.42 -7.65 3.73
N GLY A 33 -15.01 -7.11 2.57
CA GLY A 33 -15.96 -6.61 1.58
C GLY A 33 -16.67 -5.34 2.00
N MET A 34 -16.20 -4.69 3.08
CA MET A 34 -16.79 -3.46 3.60
C MET A 34 -15.90 -2.28 3.35
N ASN A 35 -16.41 -1.29 2.66
CA ASN A 35 -15.72 -0.02 2.50
C ASN A 35 -15.73 0.75 3.82
N LYS A 36 -16.87 0.72 4.48
CA LYS A 36 -17.10 1.34 5.77
C LYS A 36 -17.89 0.34 6.61
N PRO A 37 -17.46 0.01 7.83
CA PRO A 37 -18.15 -0.99 8.62
C PRO A 37 -19.51 -0.50 9.09
N SER A 38 -20.46 -1.45 9.18
CA SER A 38 -21.72 -1.19 9.85
C SER A 38 -21.44 -1.01 11.34
N LYS A 39 -22.37 -0.37 12.04
CA LYS A 39 -22.19 -0.03 13.45
C LYS A 39 -21.87 -1.25 14.31
N VAL A 40 -22.52 -2.36 14.05
CA VAL A 40 -22.31 -3.59 14.82
C VAL A 40 -20.93 -4.20 14.55
N ASN A 41 -20.32 -3.91 13.40
CA ASN A 41 -19.01 -4.45 13.01
C ASN A 41 -17.86 -3.46 13.18
N GLU A 42 -18.17 -2.25 13.61
CA GLU A 42 -17.17 -1.16 13.68
C GLU A 42 -15.99 -1.51 14.57
N GLU A 43 -16.26 -2.05 15.74
CA GLU A 43 -15.19 -2.41 16.68
C GLU A 43 -14.26 -3.49 16.11
N ALA A 44 -14.84 -4.55 15.56
CA ALA A 44 -14.05 -5.65 14.98
C ALA A 44 -13.24 -5.16 13.78
N PHE A 45 -13.86 -4.35 12.93
CA PHE A 45 -13.20 -3.79 11.75
C PHE A 45 -12.00 -2.92 12.14
N ASN A 46 -12.21 -1.98 13.06
CA ASN A 46 -11.17 -1.06 13.49
C ASN A 46 -10.04 -1.77 14.22
N LEU A 47 -10.36 -2.78 15.01
CA LEU A 47 -9.35 -3.59 15.70
C LEU A 47 -8.50 -4.36 14.69
N ALA A 48 -9.11 -4.89 13.63
CA ALA A 48 -8.39 -5.58 12.58
C ALA A 48 -7.41 -4.65 11.87
N VAL A 49 -7.86 -3.43 11.53
CA VAL A 49 -6.99 -2.43 10.90
C VAL A 49 -5.78 -2.13 11.80
N GLU A 50 -6.03 -1.91 13.07
CA GLU A 50 -4.99 -1.60 14.04
C GLU A 50 -3.97 -2.73 14.15
N ARG A 51 -4.43 -3.97 14.25
CA ARG A 51 -3.55 -5.13 14.38
C ARG A 51 -2.77 -5.42 13.12
N VAL A 52 -3.39 -5.30 11.96
CA VAL A 52 -2.70 -5.48 10.69
C VAL A 52 -1.64 -4.40 10.51
N ALA A 53 -1.95 -3.16 10.82
CA ALA A 53 -1.00 -2.07 10.74
C ALA A 53 0.19 -2.30 11.68
N ALA A 54 -0.07 -2.74 12.90
CA ALA A 54 0.99 -3.01 13.88
C ALA A 54 1.92 -4.14 13.42
N ALA A 55 1.34 -5.22 12.91
CA ALA A 55 2.13 -6.34 12.41
C ALA A 55 2.97 -5.95 11.18
N ALA A 56 2.38 -5.18 10.28
CA ALA A 56 3.08 -4.71 9.10
C ALA A 56 4.23 -3.78 9.47
N GLN A 57 4.00 -2.86 10.41
CA GLN A 57 5.03 -1.94 10.87
C GLN A 57 6.20 -2.69 11.52
N GLU A 58 5.89 -3.67 12.34
CA GLU A 58 6.91 -4.51 12.98
C GLU A 58 7.75 -5.24 11.95
N MET A 59 7.11 -5.83 10.95
CA MET A 59 7.82 -6.49 9.85
C MET A 59 8.75 -5.52 9.14
N LEU A 60 8.24 -4.36 8.75
CA LEU A 60 9.03 -3.36 8.03
C LEU A 60 10.23 -2.89 8.84
N ASN A 61 10.07 -2.78 10.16
CA ASN A 61 11.14 -2.35 11.05
C ASN A 61 12.21 -3.42 11.26
N THR A 62 11.88 -4.69 11.05
CA THR A 62 12.79 -5.81 11.31
C THR A 62 13.38 -6.43 10.06
N LEU A 63 12.82 -6.16 8.89
CA LEU A 63 13.37 -6.66 7.64
C LEU A 63 14.76 -6.09 7.40
N VAL A 64 15.64 -6.90 6.82
CA VAL A 64 17.03 -6.53 6.55
C VAL A 64 17.31 -6.73 5.06
N THR A 65 18.07 -5.84 4.47
CA THR A 65 18.49 -5.96 3.08
C THR A 65 19.85 -5.29 2.89
N THR A 66 20.61 -5.79 1.92
CA THR A 66 21.86 -5.17 1.48
C THR A 66 21.64 -4.31 0.23
N SER A 67 20.44 -4.34 -0.33
CA SER A 67 20.11 -3.54 -1.50
C SER A 67 20.03 -2.06 -1.13
N PRO A 68 20.45 -1.15 -2.03
CA PRO A 68 20.33 0.27 -1.75
C PRO A 68 18.85 0.68 -1.67
N PRO A 69 18.53 1.68 -0.85
CA PRO A 69 17.15 2.17 -0.76
C PRO A 69 16.64 2.68 -2.10
N ARG A 70 15.36 2.48 -2.34
CA ARG A 70 14.69 3.02 -3.52
C ARG A 70 14.33 4.47 -3.27
N ASP A 71 14.52 5.29 -4.29
CA ASP A 71 14.07 6.67 -4.25
C ASP A 71 12.57 6.69 -4.56
N ARG A 72 11.80 7.22 -3.63
CA ARG A 72 10.34 7.28 -3.74
C ARG A 72 9.90 8.04 -4.99
N GLU A 73 10.56 9.15 -5.29
CA GLU A 73 10.22 9.95 -6.44
C GLU A 73 10.54 9.21 -7.75
N THR A 74 11.69 8.56 -7.80
CA THR A 74 12.09 7.78 -8.96
C THR A 74 11.11 6.63 -9.21
N GLU A 75 10.70 5.94 -8.16
CA GLU A 75 9.74 4.84 -8.30
C GLU A 75 8.37 5.35 -8.72
N ALA A 76 7.94 6.49 -8.20
CA ALA A 76 6.68 7.11 -8.60
C ALA A 76 6.74 7.54 -10.07
N GLN A 77 7.85 8.11 -10.50
CA GLN A 77 8.06 8.50 -11.89
C GLN A 77 8.01 7.29 -12.81
N ARG A 78 8.68 6.21 -12.43
CA ARG A 78 8.65 4.97 -13.20
C ARG A 78 7.26 4.39 -13.32
N ALA A 79 6.50 4.42 -12.23
CA ALA A 79 5.11 3.95 -12.24
C ALA A 79 4.25 4.80 -13.18
N ARG A 80 4.45 6.13 -13.16
CA ARG A 80 3.74 7.03 -14.08
C ARG A 80 4.09 6.75 -15.53
N GLU A 81 5.35 6.49 -15.82
CA GLU A 81 5.83 6.18 -17.17
C GLU A 81 5.21 4.88 -17.68
N ILE A 82 5.18 3.85 -16.85
CA ILE A 82 4.55 2.58 -17.21
C ILE A 82 3.06 2.78 -17.47
N SER A 83 2.40 3.53 -16.62
CA SER A 83 0.99 3.82 -16.76
C SER A 83 0.71 4.62 -18.02
N ALA A 84 1.51 5.64 -18.29
CA ALA A 84 1.41 6.47 -19.48
C ALA A 84 1.65 5.65 -20.75
N ALA A 85 2.63 4.76 -20.72
CA ALA A 85 2.94 3.90 -21.86
C ALA A 85 1.76 2.97 -22.18
N ARG A 86 1.13 2.42 -21.15
CA ARG A 86 -0.06 1.58 -21.33
C ARG A 86 -1.21 2.37 -21.91
N SER A 87 -1.45 3.55 -21.35
CA SER A 87 -2.51 4.44 -21.84
C SER A 87 -2.23 4.89 -23.27
N GLY A 88 -0.97 5.21 -23.56
CA GLY A 88 -0.55 5.62 -24.88
C GLY A 88 -0.77 4.52 -25.91
N VAL A 89 -0.44 3.30 -25.57
CA VAL A 89 -0.67 2.15 -26.46
C VAL A 89 -2.16 1.96 -26.69
N SER A 90 -2.95 2.01 -25.64
CA SER A 90 -4.41 1.90 -25.76
C SER A 90 -4.98 3.04 -26.58
N GLY A 91 -4.52 4.26 -26.34
CA GLY A 91 -4.97 5.43 -27.07
C GLY A 91 -4.61 5.36 -28.55
N LYS A 92 -3.44 4.84 -28.86
CA LYS A 92 -3.01 4.69 -30.26
C LYS A 92 -3.78 3.60 -30.96
N ALA A 93 -4.13 2.56 -30.25
CA ALA A 93 -4.94 1.47 -30.81
C ALA A 93 -6.35 1.94 -31.14
N ALA A 94 -6.80 2.96 -30.44
CA ALA A 94 -8.05 3.59 -30.77
C ALA A 94 -7.86 4.57 -31.92
#